data_a81928817ea1373dfac6354da5151adc
#
_entry.id   a81928817ea1373dfac6354da5151adc
#
_cell.length_a   1.000
_cell.length_b   1.000
_cell.length_c   1.000
_cell.angle_alpha   90.00
_cell.angle_beta   90.00
_cell.angle_gamma   90.00
#
_symmetry.space_group_name_H-M   'P 1'
#
loop_
_entity.id
_entity.type
_entity.pdbx_description
1 polymer ?
#
loop_
_entity_poly.entity_id
_entity_poly.type
_entity_poly.pdbx_seq_one_letter_code
_entity_poly.pdbx_strand_id
1 'polypeptide(L)'
;MKILKNIFLIIFIFPCVAFSVNLEISFGGGVGGSMEFSYTEGFDTIPSENGSRLDSGLYANAFLDIGANFDIKNMGALNSVSILFETGYNYYMRYRTQYKDEDIAKYNHLAEYKDIFHYHNLILGILPKLNFNNGISFGIGAGVFLPLYSAVKHKGKNNIWGEEITTGLGKYVGINEFDFKKVSYMYKVPIMPYIKLNLEKNFYISDSWAFKIGGNILYNFGMEFYMDKLKSDTTTYGYNKYKFSSLVFEVFFGFGFGRPK
;
A
#
# COMPACT_ATOMS: atom_id res chain seq x y z
N MET A 1 -21.36 -16.07 -21.11
CA MET A 1 -21.90 -16.07 -19.74
C MET A 1 -22.13 -17.45 -19.13
N LYS A 2 -22.68 -18.44 -19.82
CA LYS A 2 -22.86 -19.83 -19.30
C LYS A 2 -21.54 -20.54 -18.96
N ILE A 3 -20.50 -20.38 -19.77
CA ILE A 3 -19.19 -21.02 -19.58
C ILE A 3 -18.48 -20.50 -18.32
N LEU A 4 -18.52 -19.19 -18.06
CA LEU A 4 -17.91 -18.58 -16.85
C LEU A 4 -18.60 -19.07 -15.57
N LYS A 5 -19.92 -19.25 -15.62
CA LYS A 5 -20.72 -19.78 -14.48
C LYS A 5 -20.37 -21.23 -14.17
N ASN A 6 -20.11 -22.05 -15.20
CA ASN A 6 -19.72 -23.45 -15.03
C ASN A 6 -18.28 -23.58 -14.53
N ILE A 7 -17.34 -22.71 -14.99
CA ILE A 7 -15.96 -22.67 -14.49
C ILE A 7 -15.95 -22.25 -13.02
N PHE A 8 -16.75 -21.24 -12.63
CA PHE A 8 -16.87 -20.82 -11.25
C PHE A 8 -17.46 -21.92 -10.37
N LEU A 9 -18.45 -22.66 -10.86
CA LEU A 9 -19.07 -23.78 -10.18
C LEU A 9 -18.09 -24.96 -9.99
N ILE A 10 -17.27 -25.27 -11.01
CA ILE A 10 -16.28 -26.34 -10.95
C ILE A 10 -15.15 -25.98 -9.97
N ILE A 11 -14.67 -24.73 -9.95
CA ILE A 11 -13.62 -24.27 -9.03
C ILE A 11 -14.10 -24.27 -7.57
N PHE A 12 -15.39 -24.03 -7.32
CA PHE A 12 -15.97 -24.03 -5.97
C PHE A 12 -16.51 -25.38 -5.48
N ILE A 13 -16.97 -26.27 -6.37
CA ILE A 13 -17.56 -27.55 -5.98
C ILE A 13 -16.53 -28.68 -5.90
N PHE A 14 -15.48 -28.65 -6.74
CA PHE A 14 -14.46 -29.70 -6.76
C PHE A 14 -13.65 -29.84 -5.47
N PRO A 15 -13.36 -28.75 -4.67
CA PRO A 15 -12.69 -28.90 -3.39
C PRO A 15 -13.54 -29.49 -2.28
N CYS A 16 -14.87 -29.38 -2.36
CA CYS A 16 -15.75 -29.79 -1.26
C CYS A 16 -15.87 -31.30 -1.06
N VAL A 17 -15.42 -32.10 -2.01
CA VAL A 17 -15.63 -33.58 -1.99
C VAL A 17 -14.41 -34.35 -1.43
N ALA A 18 -13.22 -33.73 -1.37
CA ALA A 18 -11.99 -34.43 -1.01
C ALA A 18 -11.21 -33.83 0.17
N PHE A 19 -11.56 -32.63 0.66
CA PHE A 19 -10.83 -31.91 1.69
C PHE A 19 -11.73 -31.56 2.86
N SER A 20 -11.21 -31.68 4.09
CA SER A 20 -11.81 -31.03 5.25
C SER A 20 -11.61 -29.52 5.07
N VAL A 21 -12.71 -28.78 5.01
CA VAL A 21 -12.71 -27.33 4.86
C VAL A 21 -13.01 -26.71 6.21
N ASN A 22 -12.07 -25.94 6.74
CA ASN A 22 -12.22 -25.20 7.99
C ASN A 22 -12.33 -23.70 7.71
N LEU A 23 -13.15 -23.00 8.46
CA LEU A 23 -13.16 -21.53 8.45
C LEU A 23 -11.88 -21.03 9.08
N GLU A 24 -11.15 -20.15 8.39
CA GLU A 24 -9.99 -19.44 8.94
C GLU A 24 -10.31 -17.95 9.05
N ILE A 25 -10.09 -17.38 10.24
CA ILE A 25 -10.19 -15.95 10.49
C ILE A 25 -8.87 -15.51 11.13
N SER A 26 -8.32 -14.40 10.68
CA SER A 26 -7.17 -13.75 11.32
C SER A 26 -7.38 -12.25 11.40
N PHE A 27 -6.87 -11.64 12.46
CA PHE A 27 -6.90 -10.20 12.61
C PHE A 27 -5.65 -9.74 13.33
N GLY A 28 -5.25 -8.51 13.04
CA GLY A 28 -4.02 -7.96 13.61
C GLY A 28 -3.69 -6.59 13.08
N GLY A 29 -2.45 -6.21 13.29
CA GLY A 29 -1.91 -4.96 12.78
C GLY A 29 -0.41 -5.05 12.53
N GLY A 30 0.07 -4.21 11.64
CA GLY A 30 1.47 -4.15 11.25
C GLY A 30 1.97 -2.73 11.12
N VAL A 31 3.29 -2.61 11.19
CA VAL A 31 4.02 -1.37 10.95
C VAL A 31 5.22 -1.65 10.07
N GLY A 32 5.61 -0.66 9.26
CA GLY A 32 6.71 -0.84 8.34
C GLY A 32 7.25 0.45 7.77
N GLY A 33 8.27 0.30 6.96
CA GLY A 33 8.84 1.36 6.14
C GLY A 33 8.66 1.07 4.67
N SER A 34 8.72 2.12 3.86
CA SER A 34 8.65 2.00 2.41
C SER A 34 9.79 2.72 1.71
N MET A 35 10.16 2.18 0.55
CA MET A 35 10.99 2.83 -0.44
C MET A 35 10.06 3.32 -1.54
N GLU A 36 10.06 4.64 -1.77
CA GLU A 36 9.16 5.30 -2.70
C GLU A 36 9.86 5.58 -4.03
N PHE A 37 9.25 5.15 -5.11
CA PHE A 37 9.70 5.43 -6.48
C PHE A 37 8.75 6.44 -7.10
N SER A 38 9.20 7.67 -7.28
CA SER A 38 8.44 8.69 -7.98
C SER A 38 9.05 8.98 -9.35
N TYR A 39 8.19 9.29 -10.32
CA TYR A 39 8.57 9.67 -11.67
C TYR A 39 7.82 10.93 -12.08
N THR A 40 8.57 11.91 -12.56
CA THR A 40 8.07 13.19 -13.06
C THR A 40 8.57 13.44 -14.49
N GLU A 41 7.72 14.05 -15.32
CA GLU A 41 8.03 14.40 -16.71
C GLU A 41 7.43 15.77 -17.06
N GLY A 42 8.13 16.57 -17.84
CA GLY A 42 7.60 17.79 -18.46
C GLY A 42 7.84 19.09 -17.70
N PHE A 43 8.86 19.17 -16.87
CA PHE A 43 9.31 20.45 -16.32
C PHE A 43 10.34 21.06 -17.25
N ASP A 44 9.90 21.81 -18.28
CA ASP A 44 10.80 22.41 -19.27
C ASP A 44 11.74 23.48 -18.69
N THR A 45 11.38 24.06 -17.54
CA THR A 45 12.13 25.13 -16.89
C THR A 45 13.12 24.66 -15.84
N ILE A 46 13.00 23.42 -15.33
CA ILE A 46 13.88 22.84 -14.32
C ILE A 46 14.19 21.38 -14.68
N PRO A 47 15.18 21.12 -15.56
CA PRO A 47 15.52 19.76 -16.01
C PRO A 47 15.90 18.80 -14.88
N SER A 48 16.44 19.29 -13.77
CA SER A 48 16.80 18.49 -12.58
C SER A 48 15.61 17.85 -11.86
N GLU A 49 14.38 18.32 -12.12
CA GLU A 49 13.16 17.76 -11.54
C GLU A 49 12.53 16.65 -12.38
N ASN A 50 13.01 16.45 -13.61
CA ASN A 50 12.58 15.35 -14.47
C ASN A 50 13.27 14.04 -14.07
N GLY A 51 12.55 12.92 -14.18
CA GLY A 51 13.08 11.58 -13.99
C GLY A 51 12.57 10.85 -12.76
N SER A 52 13.33 9.83 -12.39
CA SER A 52 12.98 8.93 -11.28
C SER A 52 13.70 9.34 -10.00
N ARG A 53 12.97 9.29 -8.88
CA ARG A 53 13.51 9.57 -7.54
C ARG A 53 13.18 8.43 -6.59
N LEU A 54 14.04 8.27 -5.59
CA LEU A 54 13.87 7.35 -4.49
C LEU A 54 13.68 8.17 -3.20
N ASP A 55 12.53 8.01 -2.58
CA ASP A 55 12.17 8.62 -1.31
C ASP A 55 11.86 7.54 -0.27
N SER A 56 11.46 7.92 0.93
CA SER A 56 11.08 7.00 2.00
C SER A 56 9.64 7.26 2.47
N GLY A 57 9.06 6.28 3.13
CA GLY A 57 7.73 6.39 3.70
C GLY A 57 7.55 5.53 4.94
N LEU A 58 6.41 5.71 5.58
CA LEU A 58 5.95 4.89 6.70
C LEU A 58 4.64 4.21 6.33
N TYR A 59 4.47 3.01 6.85
CA TYR A 59 3.32 2.15 6.61
C TYR A 59 2.81 1.61 7.94
N ALA A 60 1.50 1.63 8.14
CA ALA A 60 0.85 0.96 9.25
C ALA A 60 -0.51 0.44 8.80
N ASN A 61 -0.92 -0.73 9.28
CA ASN A 61 -2.23 -1.29 8.97
C ASN A 61 -2.90 -1.95 10.17
N ALA A 62 -4.21 -2.16 10.01
CA ALA A 62 -5.00 -3.11 10.77
C ALA A 62 -5.75 -3.96 9.76
N PHE A 63 -5.68 -5.28 9.88
CA PHE A 63 -6.23 -6.22 8.92
C PHE A 63 -7.19 -7.22 9.55
N LEU A 64 -8.10 -7.72 8.73
CA LEU A 64 -8.99 -8.83 8.98
C LEU A 64 -8.97 -9.72 7.73
N ASP A 65 -8.53 -10.95 7.91
CA ASP A 65 -8.54 -11.99 6.88
C ASP A 65 -9.61 -13.01 7.21
N ILE A 66 -10.45 -13.35 6.24
CA ILE A 66 -11.50 -14.37 6.41
C ILE A 66 -11.49 -15.28 5.20
N GLY A 67 -11.52 -16.59 5.42
CA GLY A 67 -11.56 -17.52 4.31
C GLY A 67 -11.60 -18.98 4.72
N ALA A 68 -11.15 -19.82 3.82
CA ALA A 68 -11.16 -21.26 3.98
C ALA A 68 -9.73 -21.82 4.06
N ASN A 69 -9.57 -22.78 4.97
CA ASN A 69 -8.38 -23.61 5.09
C ASN A 69 -8.73 -25.03 4.63
N PHE A 70 -7.94 -25.58 3.74
CA PHE A 70 -8.09 -26.90 3.13
C PHE A 70 -6.98 -27.81 3.64
N ASP A 71 -7.32 -28.80 4.46
CA ASP A 71 -6.35 -29.77 4.98
C ASP A 71 -5.83 -30.67 3.87
N ILE A 72 -4.51 -30.83 3.82
CA ILE A 72 -3.84 -31.71 2.87
C ILE A 72 -3.26 -32.87 3.63
N LYS A 73 -3.79 -34.08 3.37
CA LYS A 73 -3.27 -35.30 3.99
C LYS A 73 -2.11 -35.87 3.17
N ASN A 74 -1.07 -36.34 3.86
CA ASN A 74 0.05 -37.12 3.28
C ASN A 74 1.00 -36.33 2.34
N MET A 75 1.14 -35.01 2.49
CA MET A 75 2.09 -34.21 1.73
C MET A 75 3.33 -33.77 2.55
N GLY A 76 3.83 -34.63 3.42
CA GLY A 76 5.06 -34.38 4.16
C GLY A 76 4.96 -33.20 5.11
N ALA A 77 5.74 -32.13 4.86
CA ALA A 77 5.77 -30.94 5.72
C ALA A 77 4.58 -29.98 5.50
N LEU A 78 3.86 -30.05 4.36
CA LEU A 78 2.72 -29.21 4.06
C LEU A 78 1.47 -29.76 4.76
N ASN A 79 0.85 -28.94 5.60
CA ASN A 79 -0.32 -29.30 6.38
C ASN A 79 -1.64 -28.91 5.69
N SER A 80 -1.70 -27.70 5.17
CA SER A 80 -2.93 -27.18 4.56
C SER A 80 -2.64 -26.01 3.61
N VAL A 81 -3.66 -25.66 2.82
CA VAL A 81 -3.69 -24.45 2.00
C VAL A 81 -4.83 -23.58 2.44
N SER A 82 -4.59 -22.30 2.65
CA SER A 82 -5.63 -21.30 2.93
C SER A 82 -5.86 -20.41 1.73
N ILE A 83 -7.11 -19.99 1.54
CA ILE A 83 -7.48 -18.91 0.63
C ILE A 83 -8.26 -17.90 1.45
N LEU A 84 -7.67 -16.74 1.68
CA LEU A 84 -8.21 -15.70 2.54
C LEU A 84 -8.61 -14.47 1.72
N PHE A 85 -9.77 -13.91 2.02
CA PHE A 85 -10.13 -12.54 1.66
C PHE A 85 -9.56 -11.61 2.72
N GLU A 86 -8.77 -10.64 2.29
CA GLU A 86 -8.16 -9.65 3.15
C GLU A 86 -8.94 -8.33 3.06
N THR A 87 -9.29 -7.77 4.22
CA THR A 87 -9.83 -6.43 4.33
C THR A 87 -9.19 -5.73 5.52
N GLY A 88 -9.25 -4.39 5.55
CA GLY A 88 -8.66 -3.65 6.65
C GLY A 88 -8.45 -2.18 6.34
N TYR A 89 -7.78 -1.54 7.26
CA TYR A 89 -7.37 -0.14 7.16
C TYR A 89 -5.86 -0.05 7.00
N ASN A 90 -5.41 0.83 6.13
CA ASN A 90 -4.00 1.14 5.93
C ASN A 90 -3.76 2.65 6.06
N TYR A 91 -2.79 3.00 6.87
CA TYR A 91 -2.18 4.32 6.88
C TYR A 91 -0.85 4.26 6.15
N TYR A 92 -0.70 5.11 5.15
CA TYR A 92 0.48 5.18 4.33
C TYR A 92 0.96 6.62 4.22
N MET A 93 2.19 6.88 4.65
CA MET A 93 2.83 8.18 4.60
C MET A 93 4.07 8.09 3.74
N ARG A 94 4.20 8.99 2.78
CA ARG A 94 5.40 9.11 1.97
C ARG A 94 5.99 10.50 2.03
N TYR A 95 7.28 10.56 1.96
CA TYR A 95 8.04 11.80 1.85
C TYR A 95 8.42 12.01 0.39
N ARG A 96 8.41 13.25 -0.05
CA ARG A 96 8.99 13.71 -1.32
C ARG A 96 9.85 14.92 -1.01
N THR A 97 11.14 14.81 -1.28
CA THR A 97 12.06 15.94 -1.15
C THR A 97 12.22 16.57 -2.54
N GLN A 98 11.90 17.86 -2.64
CA GLN A 98 12.20 18.66 -3.82
C GLN A 98 13.42 19.52 -3.52
N TYR A 99 14.43 19.43 -4.35
CA TYR A 99 15.56 20.36 -4.31
C TYR A 99 15.31 21.44 -5.35
N LYS A 100 15.47 22.68 -4.95
CA LYS A 100 15.55 23.77 -5.91
C LYS A 100 16.94 23.75 -6.55
N ASP A 101 16.97 23.90 -7.87
CA ASP A 101 18.16 23.80 -8.73
C ASP A 101 19.35 24.59 -8.23
N GLU A 102 20.59 24.08 -8.47
CA GLU A 102 21.84 24.74 -8.16
C GLU A 102 22.01 26.10 -8.86
N ASP A 103 21.32 26.34 -10.00
CA ASP A 103 21.31 27.64 -10.66
C ASP A 103 20.59 28.74 -9.86
N ILE A 104 19.68 28.37 -8.95
CA ILE A 104 19.07 29.28 -7.98
C ILE A 104 20.00 29.50 -6.78
N ALA A 105 20.98 28.62 -6.54
CA ALA A 105 22.06 28.85 -5.57
C ALA A 105 22.88 30.13 -5.89
N LYS A 106 22.91 30.55 -7.14
CA LYS A 106 23.50 31.83 -7.57
C LYS A 106 22.86 33.05 -6.91
N TYR A 107 21.64 32.90 -6.38
CA TYR A 107 20.90 33.94 -5.66
C TYR A 107 20.71 33.66 -4.15
N ASN A 108 21.56 32.81 -3.55
CA ASN A 108 21.57 32.50 -2.11
C ASN A 108 20.28 31.96 -1.50
N HIS A 109 19.38 31.37 -2.29
CA HIS A 109 18.08 30.86 -1.84
C HIS A 109 17.95 29.34 -2.07
N LEU A 110 18.84 28.54 -1.45
CA LEU A 110 18.64 27.09 -1.37
C LEU A 110 17.43 26.83 -0.44
N ALA A 111 16.28 26.63 -1.03
CA ALA A 111 15.12 26.16 -0.30
C ALA A 111 14.95 24.67 -0.53
N GLU A 112 15.09 23.87 0.51
CA GLU A 112 14.70 22.48 0.52
C GLU A 112 13.19 22.43 0.80
N TYR A 113 12.41 21.90 -0.14
CA TYR A 113 10.98 21.67 0.07
C TYR A 113 10.74 20.18 0.25
N LYS A 114 10.00 19.84 1.30
CA LYS A 114 9.60 18.47 1.61
C LYS A 114 8.09 18.37 1.63
N ASP A 115 7.56 17.54 0.75
CA ASP A 115 6.15 17.21 0.73
C ASP A 115 5.93 15.92 1.53
N ILE A 116 4.96 15.95 2.42
CA ILE A 116 4.56 14.79 3.21
C ILE A 116 3.12 14.46 2.82
N PHE A 117 2.95 13.34 2.16
CA PHE A 117 1.66 12.81 1.74
C PHE A 117 1.18 11.79 2.77
N HIS A 118 -0.04 11.93 3.22
CA HIS A 118 -0.73 11.00 4.11
C HIS A 118 -1.90 10.39 3.37
N TYR A 119 -2.00 9.07 3.35
CA TYR A 119 -3.10 8.33 2.77
C TYR A 119 -3.74 7.44 3.82
N HIS A 120 -5.06 7.47 3.88
CA HIS A 120 -5.89 6.60 4.69
C HIS A 120 -6.68 5.72 3.73
N ASN A 121 -6.40 4.43 3.71
CA ASN A 121 -6.90 3.53 2.69
C ASN A 121 -7.72 2.40 3.30
N LEU A 122 -8.71 1.93 2.55
CA LEU A 122 -9.33 0.62 2.74
C LEU A 122 -8.49 -0.41 1.98
N ILE A 123 -8.20 -1.55 2.61
CA ILE A 123 -7.56 -2.70 2.00
C ILE A 123 -8.63 -3.66 1.50
N LEU A 124 -8.51 -4.14 0.27
CA LEU A 124 -9.27 -5.25 -0.27
C LEU A 124 -8.33 -6.16 -1.07
N GLY A 125 -8.28 -7.45 -0.71
CA GLY A 125 -7.34 -8.36 -1.35
C GLY A 125 -7.69 -9.83 -1.18
N ILE A 126 -6.85 -10.68 -1.79
CA ILE A 126 -6.89 -12.13 -1.66
C ILE A 126 -5.49 -12.59 -1.29
N LEU A 127 -5.39 -13.49 -0.31
CA LEU A 127 -4.15 -14.03 0.22
C LEU A 127 -4.22 -15.57 0.29
N PRO A 128 -3.85 -16.30 -0.79
CA PRO A 128 -3.53 -17.71 -0.71
C PRO A 128 -2.26 -17.95 0.11
N LYS A 129 -2.31 -18.98 0.99
CA LYS A 129 -1.19 -19.38 1.86
C LYS A 129 -0.96 -20.88 1.86
N LEU A 130 0.30 -21.27 1.93
CA LEU A 130 0.77 -22.62 2.24
C LEU A 130 1.10 -22.70 3.73
N ASN A 131 0.54 -23.66 4.43
CA ASN A 131 0.70 -23.83 5.88
C ASN A 131 1.47 -25.11 6.18
N PHE A 132 2.56 -25.00 6.92
CA PHE A 132 3.45 -26.11 7.23
C PHE A 132 3.23 -26.61 8.67
N ASN A 133 3.53 -27.89 8.91
CA ASN A 133 3.35 -28.57 10.18
C ASN A 133 4.08 -27.90 11.37
N ASN A 134 5.16 -27.17 11.08
CA ASN A 134 5.91 -26.43 12.12
C ASN A 134 5.27 -25.07 12.47
N GLY A 135 4.07 -24.76 11.97
CA GLY A 135 3.37 -23.50 12.19
C GLY A 135 3.88 -22.31 11.35
N ILE A 136 4.82 -22.53 10.44
CA ILE A 136 5.21 -21.52 9.45
C ILE A 136 4.16 -21.50 8.33
N SER A 137 3.91 -20.31 7.77
CA SER A 137 3.08 -20.16 6.59
C SER A 137 3.71 -19.17 5.64
N PHE A 138 3.59 -19.47 4.35
CA PHE A 138 4.03 -18.61 3.27
C PHE A 138 2.83 -18.28 2.38
N GLY A 139 2.65 -17.00 2.05
CA GLY A 139 1.55 -16.51 1.22
C GLY A 139 2.01 -15.59 0.11
N ILE A 140 1.22 -15.57 -0.96
CA ILE A 140 1.35 -14.60 -2.04
C ILE A 140 -0.01 -13.94 -2.21
N GLY A 141 -0.09 -12.64 -1.91
CA GLY A 141 -1.33 -11.88 -1.97
C GLY A 141 -1.35 -10.86 -3.10
N ALA A 142 -2.55 -10.47 -3.49
CA ALA A 142 -2.78 -9.36 -4.39
C ALA A 142 -4.08 -8.65 -4.01
N GLY A 143 -4.12 -7.33 -4.25
CA GLY A 143 -5.30 -6.55 -3.92
C GLY A 143 -5.18 -5.09 -4.34
N VAL A 144 -6.01 -4.27 -3.70
CA VAL A 144 -6.05 -2.83 -3.93
C VAL A 144 -6.13 -2.07 -2.60
N PHE A 145 -5.47 -0.93 -2.54
CA PHE A 145 -5.76 0.11 -1.56
C PHE A 145 -6.70 1.13 -2.21
N LEU A 146 -7.81 1.40 -1.56
CA LEU A 146 -8.76 2.43 -1.94
C LEU A 146 -8.56 3.64 -1.02
N PRO A 147 -7.98 4.75 -1.50
CA PRO A 147 -7.77 5.93 -0.69
C PRO A 147 -9.11 6.57 -0.30
N LEU A 148 -9.44 6.51 0.99
CA LEU A 148 -10.65 7.13 1.55
C LEU A 148 -10.42 8.62 1.84
N TYR A 149 -9.19 8.93 2.25
CA TYR A 149 -8.76 10.29 2.60
C TYR A 149 -7.27 10.44 2.33
N SER A 150 -6.86 11.62 1.91
CA SER A 150 -5.46 11.99 1.86
C SER A 150 -5.24 13.43 2.31
N ALA A 151 -4.04 13.69 2.84
CA ALA A 151 -3.59 15.02 3.19
C ALA A 151 -2.16 15.24 2.70
N VAL A 152 -1.83 16.48 2.38
CA VAL A 152 -0.47 16.86 1.99
C VAL A 152 0.00 18.02 2.83
N LYS A 153 1.21 17.89 3.41
CA LYS A 153 1.90 18.95 4.12
C LYS A 153 3.14 19.35 3.37
N HIS A 154 3.30 20.63 3.11
CA HIS A 154 4.54 21.20 2.61
C HIS A 154 5.39 21.70 3.78
N LYS A 155 6.65 21.30 3.82
CA LYS A 155 7.66 21.87 4.69
C LYS A 155 8.78 22.43 3.84
N GLY A 156 9.12 23.69 4.02
CA GLY A 156 10.25 24.32 3.36
C GLY A 156 11.24 24.86 4.38
N LYS A 157 12.54 24.78 4.11
CA LYS A 157 13.57 25.53 4.82
C LYS A 157 14.08 26.64 3.93
N ASN A 158 13.99 27.87 4.42
CA ASN A 158 14.66 29.00 3.81
C ASN A 158 16.03 29.13 4.46
N ASN A 159 17.09 28.85 3.69
CA ASN A 159 18.47 28.90 4.21
C ASN A 159 18.94 30.32 4.59
N ILE A 160 18.21 31.38 4.19
CA ILE A 160 18.61 32.77 4.51
C ILE A 160 18.33 33.11 5.97
N TRP A 161 17.24 32.56 6.55
CA TRP A 161 16.79 32.94 7.89
C TRP A 161 16.74 31.77 8.86
N GLY A 162 17.02 30.54 8.43
CA GLY A 162 16.92 29.34 9.29
C GLY A 162 15.50 28.99 9.72
N GLU A 163 14.50 29.69 9.21
CA GLU A 163 13.10 29.51 9.59
C GLU A 163 12.47 28.33 8.81
N GLU A 164 11.76 27.47 9.54
CA GLU A 164 10.96 26.41 8.96
C GLU A 164 9.61 26.99 8.48
N ILE A 165 9.47 27.10 7.16
CA ILE A 165 8.21 27.56 6.56
C ILE A 165 7.30 26.34 6.35
N THR A 166 6.27 26.24 7.18
CA THR A 166 5.18 25.27 6.97
C THR A 166 4.13 25.95 6.11
N THR A 167 4.16 25.71 4.79
CA THR A 167 3.12 26.20 3.89
C THR A 167 2.19 25.04 3.58
N GLY A 168 0.90 25.20 3.88
CA GLY A 168 -0.12 24.26 3.42
C GLY A 168 -0.28 24.36 1.90
N LEU A 169 -0.64 23.25 1.24
CA LEU A 169 -1.05 23.22 -0.19
C LEU A 169 -2.17 24.21 -0.51
N GLY A 170 -2.86 24.70 0.53
CA GLY A 170 -3.96 25.62 0.40
C GLY A 170 -3.67 26.94 -0.34
N LYS A 171 -2.42 27.29 -0.52
CA LYS A 171 -2.06 28.47 -1.30
C LYS A 171 -1.97 28.21 -2.81
N TYR A 172 -1.72 26.96 -3.22
CA TYR A 172 -1.53 26.61 -4.63
C TYR A 172 -2.71 25.83 -5.23
N VAL A 173 -3.40 25.01 -4.43
CA VAL A 173 -4.55 24.19 -4.88
C VAL A 173 -5.79 24.46 -4.01
N GLY A 174 -5.67 25.26 -2.98
CA GLY A 174 -6.77 25.60 -2.04
C GLY A 174 -7.21 24.44 -1.14
N ILE A 175 -6.51 23.29 -1.11
CA ILE A 175 -6.97 22.08 -0.43
C ILE A 175 -5.80 21.38 0.24
N ASN A 176 -5.76 21.38 1.57
CA ASN A 176 -4.80 20.62 2.39
C ASN A 176 -5.27 19.18 2.66
N GLU A 177 -6.55 18.92 2.53
CA GLU A 177 -7.20 17.66 2.88
C GLU A 177 -8.13 17.22 1.75
N PHE A 178 -8.08 15.92 1.45
CA PHE A 178 -8.79 15.34 0.33
C PHE A 178 -9.63 14.16 0.83
N ASP A 179 -10.95 14.30 0.81
CA ASP A 179 -11.88 13.19 0.92
C ASP A 179 -11.84 12.31 -0.35
N PHE A 180 -12.54 11.19 -0.35
CA PHE A 180 -12.56 10.26 -1.48
C PHE A 180 -12.93 10.95 -2.81
N LYS A 181 -13.88 11.87 -2.79
CA LYS A 181 -14.32 12.61 -3.99
C LYS A 181 -13.20 13.47 -4.55
N LYS A 182 -12.45 14.15 -3.71
CA LYS A 182 -11.31 14.98 -4.10
C LYS A 182 -10.11 14.14 -4.54
N VAL A 183 -9.83 13.02 -3.84
CA VAL A 183 -8.82 12.06 -4.25
C VAL A 183 -9.15 11.52 -5.66
N SER A 184 -10.40 11.17 -5.93
CA SER A 184 -10.81 10.70 -7.25
C SER A 184 -10.71 11.77 -8.36
N TYR A 185 -10.75 13.04 -7.99
CA TYR A 185 -10.51 14.14 -8.91
C TYR A 185 -9.02 14.33 -9.24
N MET A 186 -8.13 14.10 -8.27
CA MET A 186 -6.69 14.35 -8.43
C MET A 186 -5.96 13.27 -9.21
N TYR A 187 -6.43 12.04 -9.15
CA TYR A 187 -5.77 10.90 -9.78
C TYR A 187 -6.55 10.38 -10.97
N LYS A 188 -5.84 9.90 -12.00
CA LYS A 188 -6.46 9.27 -13.18
C LYS A 188 -7.30 8.05 -12.78
N VAL A 189 -6.72 7.23 -11.89
CA VAL A 189 -7.38 6.07 -11.28
C VAL A 189 -7.05 6.11 -9.78
N PRO A 190 -8.04 6.40 -8.91
CA PRO A 190 -7.81 6.53 -7.47
C PRO A 190 -7.80 5.16 -6.77
N ILE A 191 -7.00 4.24 -7.27
CA ILE A 191 -6.82 2.89 -6.76
C ILE A 191 -5.33 2.58 -6.80
N MET A 192 -4.78 2.02 -5.75
CA MET A 192 -3.39 1.56 -5.67
C MET A 192 -3.35 0.03 -5.64
N PRO A 193 -3.19 -0.64 -6.79
CA PRO A 193 -3.01 -2.08 -6.81
C PRO A 193 -1.73 -2.50 -6.07
N TYR A 194 -1.75 -3.66 -5.44
CA TYR A 194 -0.56 -4.22 -4.80
C TYR A 194 -0.44 -5.72 -5.04
N ILE A 195 0.80 -6.20 -4.94
CA ILE A 195 1.15 -7.60 -4.74
C ILE A 195 1.96 -7.71 -3.44
N LYS A 196 1.83 -8.81 -2.70
CA LYS A 196 2.61 -9.03 -1.48
C LYS A 196 3.07 -10.46 -1.33
N LEU A 197 4.24 -10.61 -0.71
CA LEU A 197 4.73 -11.85 -0.14
C LEU A 197 4.51 -11.79 1.37
N ASN A 198 3.97 -12.86 1.94
CA ASN A 198 3.70 -12.99 3.35
C ASN A 198 4.48 -14.18 3.90
N LEU A 199 5.13 -13.98 5.03
CA LEU A 199 5.75 -15.03 5.84
C LEU A 199 5.29 -14.85 7.27
N GLU A 200 4.71 -15.89 7.86
CA GLU A 200 4.23 -15.83 9.24
C GLU A 200 4.58 -17.09 10.04
N LYS A 201 4.72 -16.92 11.34
CA LYS A 201 4.83 -17.99 12.33
C LYS A 201 3.62 -17.96 13.24
N ASN A 202 2.96 -19.11 13.38
CA ASN A 202 1.82 -19.33 14.27
C ASN A 202 2.28 -20.03 15.54
N PHE A 203 1.92 -19.48 16.67
CA PHE A 203 2.11 -20.03 18.02
C PHE A 203 0.75 -20.44 18.56
N TYR A 204 0.44 -21.73 18.51
CA TYR A 204 -0.86 -22.24 18.92
C TYR A 204 -1.06 -22.12 20.42
N ILE A 205 -2.09 -21.39 20.83
CA ILE A 205 -2.51 -21.20 22.22
C ILE A 205 -3.50 -22.31 22.61
N SER A 206 -4.33 -22.72 21.65
CA SER A 206 -5.29 -23.82 21.78
C SER A 206 -5.46 -24.53 20.43
N ASP A 207 -6.37 -25.50 20.36
CA ASP A 207 -6.66 -26.21 19.10
C ASP A 207 -7.23 -25.31 18.01
N SER A 208 -7.86 -24.19 18.39
CA SER A 208 -8.51 -23.27 17.45
C SER A 208 -7.86 -21.89 17.38
N TRP A 209 -6.98 -21.52 18.34
CA TRP A 209 -6.42 -20.19 18.42
C TRP A 209 -4.89 -20.22 18.31
N ALA A 210 -4.37 -19.29 17.53
CA ALA A 210 -2.93 -19.05 17.42
C ALA A 210 -2.63 -17.55 17.53
N PHE A 211 -1.51 -17.24 18.20
CA PHE A 211 -0.84 -15.95 18.09
C PHE A 211 0.06 -15.98 16.85
N LYS A 212 0.08 -14.90 16.09
CA LYS A 212 0.82 -14.78 14.83
C LYS A 212 1.85 -13.68 14.91
N ILE A 213 3.04 -13.95 14.40
CA ILE A 213 4.07 -12.95 14.11
C ILE A 213 4.49 -13.18 12.66
N GLY A 214 4.64 -12.11 11.89
CA GLY A 214 5.08 -12.26 10.52
C GLY A 214 5.62 -10.98 9.91
N GLY A 215 5.98 -11.10 8.65
CA GLY A 215 6.41 -10.00 7.80
C GLY A 215 5.80 -10.06 6.43
N ASN A 216 5.63 -8.89 5.85
CA ASN A 216 5.20 -8.73 4.46
C ASN A 216 6.26 -7.94 3.68
N ILE A 217 6.48 -8.36 2.43
CA ILE A 217 7.10 -7.53 1.41
C ILE A 217 6.01 -7.23 0.40
N LEU A 218 5.71 -5.95 0.20
CA LEU A 218 4.59 -5.51 -0.61
C LEU A 218 5.08 -4.51 -1.65
N TYR A 219 4.75 -4.75 -2.93
CA TYR A 219 4.92 -3.79 -3.99
C TYR A 219 3.58 -3.13 -4.31
N ASN A 220 3.50 -1.82 -4.08
CA ASN A 220 2.37 -0.98 -4.38
C ASN A 220 2.63 -0.24 -5.70
N PHE A 221 1.77 -0.44 -6.70
CA PHE A 221 1.87 0.19 -8.02
C PHE A 221 1.56 1.68 -7.99
N GLY A 222 1.03 2.19 -6.85
CA GLY A 222 0.73 3.59 -6.63
C GLY A 222 -0.35 4.15 -7.54
N MET A 223 -0.28 5.46 -7.76
CA MET A 223 -1.25 6.20 -8.59
C MET A 223 -0.54 7.19 -9.49
N GLU A 224 -1.22 7.60 -10.55
CA GLU A 224 -0.81 8.69 -11.44
C GLU A 224 -1.74 9.89 -11.27
N PHE A 225 -1.15 11.08 -11.09
CA PHE A 225 -1.90 12.33 -10.98
C PHE A 225 -2.55 12.70 -12.31
N TYR A 226 -3.75 13.27 -12.26
CA TYR A 226 -4.46 13.79 -13.42
C TYR A 226 -4.04 15.23 -13.70
N MET A 227 -2.85 15.40 -14.29
CA MET A 227 -2.21 16.71 -14.46
C MET A 227 -3.05 17.69 -15.30
N ASP A 228 -3.83 17.21 -16.29
CA ASP A 228 -4.65 18.08 -17.13
C ASP A 228 -5.74 18.82 -16.33
N LYS A 229 -6.30 18.16 -15.30
CA LYS A 229 -7.25 18.81 -14.38
C LYS A 229 -6.57 19.76 -13.41
N LEU A 230 -5.38 19.39 -12.95
CA LEU A 230 -4.63 20.21 -11.98
C LEU A 230 -4.05 21.47 -12.62
N LYS A 231 -3.72 21.45 -13.93
CA LYS A 231 -3.24 22.62 -14.68
C LYS A 231 -4.30 23.70 -14.84
N SER A 232 -5.59 23.34 -14.88
CA SER A 232 -6.69 24.32 -15.04
C SER A 232 -6.90 25.20 -13.82
N ASP A 233 -6.51 24.73 -12.64
CA ASP A 233 -6.78 25.42 -11.37
C ASP A 233 -5.58 26.19 -10.82
N THR A 234 -4.35 25.94 -11.33
CA THR A 234 -3.15 26.61 -10.82
C THR A 234 -2.08 26.80 -11.88
N THR A 235 -1.55 28.00 -11.95
CA THR A 235 -0.45 28.42 -12.83
C THR A 235 0.93 27.83 -12.45
N THR A 236 1.00 26.77 -11.61
CA THR A 236 2.22 26.52 -10.84
C THR A 236 2.90 25.17 -11.06
N TYR A 237 2.29 24.20 -11.74
CA TYR A 237 2.94 22.91 -11.95
C TYR A 237 3.16 22.62 -13.43
N GLY A 238 4.41 22.77 -13.88
CA GLY A 238 4.85 22.47 -15.23
C GLY A 238 4.98 20.98 -15.55
N TYR A 239 4.52 20.06 -14.67
CA TYR A 239 4.58 18.63 -14.92
C TYR A 239 3.50 18.18 -15.94
N ASN A 240 3.92 17.39 -16.90
CA ASN A 240 3.02 16.67 -17.80
C ASN A 240 2.59 15.33 -17.20
N LYS A 241 3.45 14.74 -16.36
CA LYS A 241 3.19 13.46 -15.72
C LYS A 241 3.82 13.41 -14.32
N TYR A 242 3.07 12.89 -13.38
CA TYR A 242 3.58 12.53 -12.07
C TYR A 242 2.93 11.24 -11.60
N LYS A 243 3.73 10.22 -11.33
CA LYS A 243 3.31 8.93 -10.79
C LYS A 243 4.23 8.49 -9.66
N PHE A 244 3.74 7.61 -8.80
CA PHE A 244 4.54 6.99 -7.76
C PHE A 244 4.20 5.51 -7.60
N SER A 245 5.14 4.77 -7.05
CA SER A 245 4.97 3.38 -6.60
C SER A 245 5.85 3.16 -5.38
N SER A 246 5.68 2.05 -4.66
CA SER A 246 6.48 1.78 -3.47
C SER A 246 6.74 0.31 -3.22
N LEU A 247 7.88 0.04 -2.58
CA LEU A 247 8.21 -1.25 -1.99
C LEU A 247 8.15 -1.09 -0.46
N VAL A 248 7.26 -1.86 0.18
CA VAL A 248 7.01 -1.80 1.63
C VAL A 248 7.57 -3.04 2.29
N PHE A 249 8.22 -2.86 3.43
CA PHE A 249 8.64 -3.90 4.36
C PHE A 249 7.89 -3.72 5.67
N GLU A 250 7.14 -4.73 6.06
CA GLU A 250 6.25 -4.68 7.20
C GLU A 250 6.51 -5.83 8.15
N VAL A 251 6.40 -5.56 9.45
CA VAL A 251 6.28 -6.57 10.51
C VAL A 251 4.88 -6.46 11.11
N PHE A 252 4.21 -7.58 11.33
CA PHE A 252 2.87 -7.61 11.88
C PHE A 252 2.73 -8.59 13.03
N PHE A 253 1.71 -8.36 13.87
CA PHE A 253 1.25 -9.22 14.95
C PHE A 253 -0.25 -9.42 14.82
N GLY A 254 -0.74 -10.58 15.24
CA GLY A 254 -2.15 -10.85 15.16
C GLY A 254 -2.56 -12.13 15.85
N PHE A 255 -3.83 -12.45 15.70
CA PHE A 255 -4.42 -13.69 16.16
C PHE A 255 -5.09 -14.38 14.98
N GLY A 256 -5.10 -15.71 15.01
CA GLY A 256 -5.80 -16.54 14.06
C GLY A 256 -6.72 -17.53 14.77
N PHE A 257 -7.85 -17.81 14.12
CA PHE A 257 -8.84 -18.78 14.56
C PHE A 257 -9.14 -19.76 13.43
N GLY A 258 -9.43 -21.02 13.77
CA GLY A 258 -9.91 -22.04 12.82
C GLY A 258 -8.84 -22.84 12.11
N ARG A 259 -7.56 -22.66 12.46
CA ARG A 259 -6.45 -23.48 11.94
C ARG A 259 -6.29 -24.75 12.77
N PRO A 260 -6.28 -25.94 12.17
CA PRO A 260 -5.80 -27.14 12.87
C PRO A 260 -4.29 -27.04 13.16
N LYS A 261 -3.91 -27.63 14.28
CA LYS A 261 -2.48 -27.80 14.64
C LYS A 261 -1.78 -28.71 13.64
#